data_e5da186f0083d77f0b265d10429c5270
#
_entry.id   e5da186f0083d77f0b265d10429c5270
#
_cell.length_a   1.000
_cell.length_b   1.000
_cell.length_c   1.000
_cell.angle_alpha   90.00
_cell.angle_beta   90.00
_cell.angle_gamma   90.00
#
_symmetry.space_group_name_H-M   'P 1'
#
loop_
_entity.id
_entity.type
_entity.pdbx_description
1 polymer ?
#
loop_
_entity_poly.entity_id
_entity_poly.type
_entity_poly.pdbx_seq_one_letter_code
_entity_poly.pdbx_strand_id
1 'polypeptide(L)'
;MPRVEANGLGFEVADEGAGTPVVLLHGFPDTSALWRHQVAALTGVGFRTIAPDMRGRGRSDRPADVSDYALPKIVGDVTGIMDALGIQKAHVVGHDWGAAVAWRVAALAPTRVDHLVAISVGYPGVAGPPTLEALQKSWYRLLFQFDGVAEDLIQRNGWYLLRELLQGGGEEFDRYVANLSEPGALIAALNWYRANLPPDRLLGPVPPLPPVAAPTMGVFGTADLYLTEGAMVKSASKVTGPWRYERLEGVGHFVPLQAADQLNKLLLDFLPPR
;
A
#
# COMPACT_ATOMS: atom_id res chain seq x y z
N MET A 1 -19.78 5.26 1.72
CA MET A 1 -19.15 3.95 1.43
C MET A 1 -19.76 2.91 2.35
N PRO A 2 -19.99 1.67 1.91
CA PRO A 2 -20.47 0.60 2.77
C PRO A 2 -19.40 0.20 3.78
N ARG A 3 -19.84 -0.19 4.98
CA ARG A 3 -18.99 -0.78 6.02
C ARG A 3 -19.02 -2.30 5.88
N VAL A 4 -17.86 -2.91 5.79
CA VAL A 4 -17.68 -4.36 5.64
C VAL A 4 -17.03 -4.92 6.90
N GLU A 5 -17.67 -5.92 7.50
CA GLU A 5 -17.12 -6.61 8.69
C GLU A 5 -16.22 -7.78 8.26
N ALA A 6 -14.97 -7.77 8.73
CA ALA A 6 -14.01 -8.83 8.49
C ALA A 6 -13.06 -8.96 9.68
N ASN A 7 -12.78 -10.19 10.10
CA ASN A 7 -11.83 -10.50 11.19
C ASN A 7 -12.10 -9.74 12.52
N GLY A 8 -13.38 -9.46 12.81
CA GLY A 8 -13.80 -8.74 14.01
C GLY A 8 -13.58 -7.22 13.95
N LEU A 9 -13.30 -6.67 12.78
CA LEU A 9 -13.15 -5.24 12.53
C LEU A 9 -14.07 -4.80 11.41
N GLY A 10 -14.54 -3.56 11.49
CA GLY A 10 -15.29 -2.90 10.43
C GLY A 10 -14.38 -2.07 9.53
N PHE A 11 -14.51 -2.27 8.24
CA PHE A 11 -13.76 -1.55 7.20
C PHE A 11 -14.71 -0.68 6.38
N GLU A 12 -14.32 0.58 6.20
CA GLU A 12 -14.94 1.42 5.17
C GLU A 12 -14.38 1.02 3.81
N VAL A 13 -15.25 0.73 2.85
CA VAL A 13 -14.83 0.22 1.53
C VAL A 13 -15.49 1.02 0.43
N ALA A 14 -14.72 1.62 -0.45
CA ALA A 14 -15.24 2.13 -1.73
C ALA A 14 -15.40 0.93 -2.67
N ASP A 15 -16.66 0.53 -2.93
CA ASP A 15 -17.03 -0.59 -3.80
C ASP A 15 -17.85 0.00 -4.96
N GLU A 16 -17.23 0.09 -6.14
CA GLU A 16 -17.79 0.80 -7.27
C GLU A 16 -17.68 -0.04 -8.56
N GLY A 17 -18.66 0.14 -9.44
CA GLY A 17 -18.74 -0.59 -10.71
C GLY A 17 -19.28 -2.01 -10.58
N ALA A 18 -19.13 -2.78 -11.64
CA ALA A 18 -19.57 -4.18 -11.72
C ALA A 18 -18.65 -4.94 -12.69
N GLY A 19 -18.56 -6.28 -12.53
CA GLY A 19 -17.69 -7.12 -13.37
C GLY A 19 -16.46 -7.63 -12.65
N THR A 20 -15.34 -7.77 -13.34
CA THR A 20 -14.12 -8.35 -12.78
C THR A 20 -13.61 -7.52 -11.59
N PRO A 21 -13.43 -8.12 -10.40
CA PRO A 21 -13.04 -7.37 -9.21
C PRO A 21 -11.56 -7.00 -9.23
N VAL A 22 -11.28 -5.74 -8.84
CA VAL A 22 -9.94 -5.19 -8.63
C VAL A 22 -9.86 -4.64 -7.22
N VAL A 23 -9.03 -5.23 -6.37
CA VAL A 23 -8.76 -4.77 -5.01
C VAL A 23 -7.62 -3.76 -5.04
N LEU A 24 -7.84 -2.56 -4.51
CA LEU A 24 -6.93 -1.42 -4.55
C LEU A 24 -6.45 -1.09 -3.13
N LEU A 25 -5.18 -1.37 -2.82
CA LEU A 25 -4.61 -1.25 -1.48
C LEU A 25 -3.68 -0.04 -1.38
N HIS A 26 -4.08 0.95 -0.58
CA HIS A 26 -3.29 2.16 -0.35
C HIS A 26 -2.21 1.98 0.73
N GLY A 27 -1.32 2.96 0.85
CA GLY A 27 -0.28 3.02 1.88
C GLY A 27 -0.37 4.24 2.80
N PHE A 28 0.78 4.67 3.32
CA PHE A 28 0.91 5.86 4.17
C PHE A 28 1.13 7.11 3.29
N PRO A 29 0.52 8.24 3.61
CA PRO A 29 -0.47 8.50 4.67
C PRO A 29 -1.93 8.41 4.18
N ASP A 30 -2.14 7.73 3.06
CA ASP A 30 -3.39 7.71 2.30
C ASP A 30 -4.53 6.91 2.94
N THR A 31 -5.67 6.99 2.27
CA THR A 31 -6.89 6.21 2.42
C THR A 31 -7.31 5.67 1.06
N SER A 32 -8.48 5.08 0.95
CA SER A 32 -9.10 4.67 -0.33
C SER A 32 -9.16 5.80 -1.38
N ALA A 33 -9.17 7.07 -0.92
CA ALA A 33 -9.20 8.25 -1.78
C ALA A 33 -7.97 8.40 -2.71
N LEU A 34 -6.85 7.74 -2.40
CA LEU A 34 -5.69 7.63 -3.29
C LEU A 34 -6.11 7.19 -4.68
N TRP A 35 -7.03 6.24 -4.76
CA TRP A 35 -7.38 5.51 -5.97
C TRP A 35 -8.45 6.17 -6.84
N ARG A 36 -8.92 7.39 -6.51
CA ARG A 36 -10.02 8.07 -7.21
C ARG A 36 -9.90 8.11 -8.74
N HIS A 37 -8.68 8.31 -9.25
CA HIS A 37 -8.41 8.33 -10.68
C HIS A 37 -8.45 6.93 -11.30
N GLN A 38 -7.92 5.93 -10.59
CA GLN A 38 -7.90 4.54 -11.02
C GLN A 38 -9.30 3.91 -10.94
N VAL A 39 -10.07 4.24 -9.89
CA VAL A 39 -11.47 3.82 -9.76
C VAL A 39 -12.28 4.31 -10.95
N ALA A 40 -12.20 5.60 -11.28
CA ALA A 40 -12.92 6.16 -12.43
C ALA A 40 -12.53 5.49 -13.76
N ALA A 41 -11.23 5.24 -13.98
CA ALA A 41 -10.74 4.62 -15.21
C ALA A 41 -11.17 3.14 -15.34
N LEU A 42 -11.04 2.36 -14.25
CA LEU A 42 -11.35 0.94 -14.23
C LEU A 42 -12.86 0.68 -14.32
N THR A 43 -13.67 1.41 -13.56
CA THR A 43 -15.15 1.26 -13.60
C THR A 43 -15.71 1.70 -14.95
N GLY A 44 -15.11 2.70 -15.58
CA GLY A 44 -15.48 3.17 -16.92
C GLY A 44 -15.35 2.12 -18.02
N VAL A 45 -14.58 1.06 -17.80
CA VAL A 45 -14.43 -0.08 -18.74
C VAL A 45 -14.98 -1.39 -18.21
N GLY A 46 -15.78 -1.35 -17.14
CA GLY A 46 -16.54 -2.49 -16.66
C GLY A 46 -15.85 -3.35 -15.60
N PHE A 47 -14.83 -2.83 -14.88
CA PHE A 47 -14.33 -3.47 -13.67
C PHE A 47 -15.18 -3.09 -12.44
N ARG A 48 -15.17 -3.95 -11.41
CA ARG A 48 -15.62 -3.64 -10.07
C ARG A 48 -14.39 -3.33 -9.23
N THR A 49 -14.29 -2.13 -8.68
CA THR A 49 -13.17 -1.71 -7.83
C THR A 49 -13.55 -1.81 -6.36
N ILE A 50 -12.66 -2.38 -5.55
CA ILE A 50 -12.79 -2.53 -4.11
C ILE A 50 -11.59 -1.83 -3.47
N ALA A 51 -11.78 -0.62 -2.96
CA ALA A 51 -10.74 0.16 -2.30
C ALA A 51 -11.09 0.34 -0.82
N PRO A 52 -10.58 -0.53 0.07
CA PRO A 52 -10.78 -0.38 1.50
C PRO A 52 -9.90 0.76 2.06
N ASP A 53 -10.43 1.49 3.02
CA ASP A 53 -9.57 2.13 4.00
C ASP A 53 -8.92 1.01 4.82
N MET A 54 -7.60 0.87 4.72
CA MET A 54 -6.88 -0.21 5.40
C MET A 54 -6.99 -0.04 6.93
N ARG A 55 -6.75 -1.12 7.69
CA ARG A 55 -6.79 -1.14 9.16
C ARG A 55 -6.16 0.12 9.77
N GLY A 56 -6.90 0.83 10.62
CA GLY A 56 -6.47 2.04 11.28
C GLY A 56 -6.48 3.31 10.41
N ARG A 57 -6.96 3.24 9.17
CA ARG A 57 -7.00 4.35 8.22
C ARG A 57 -8.43 4.82 7.97
N GLY A 58 -8.56 6.07 7.56
CA GLY A 58 -9.85 6.65 7.20
C GLY A 58 -10.92 6.39 8.27
N ARG A 59 -12.00 5.71 7.90
CA ARG A 59 -13.10 5.35 8.79
C ARG A 59 -13.10 3.88 9.23
N SER A 60 -12.10 3.10 8.83
CA SER A 60 -11.93 1.74 9.32
C SER A 60 -11.51 1.70 10.78
N ASP A 61 -11.81 0.61 11.46
CA ASP A 61 -11.50 0.43 12.87
C ASP A 61 -10.01 0.58 13.15
N ARG A 62 -9.72 1.16 14.33
CA ARG A 62 -8.38 1.48 14.82
C ARG A 62 -8.08 0.71 16.11
N PRO A 63 -7.62 -0.56 16.04
CA PRO A 63 -7.18 -1.28 17.22
C PRO A 63 -6.10 -0.51 17.98
N ALA A 64 -6.10 -0.61 19.30
CA ALA A 64 -5.16 0.13 20.14
C ALA A 64 -3.76 -0.49 20.15
N ASP A 65 -3.68 -1.82 20.11
CA ASP A 65 -2.43 -2.53 20.27
C ASP A 65 -1.57 -2.51 19.00
N VAL A 66 -0.28 -2.20 19.15
CA VAL A 66 0.69 -2.22 18.04
C VAL A 66 0.69 -3.57 17.33
N SER A 67 0.59 -4.67 18.08
CA SER A 67 0.57 -6.04 17.53
C SER A 67 -0.60 -6.31 16.57
N ASP A 68 -1.66 -5.51 16.64
CA ASP A 68 -2.78 -5.63 15.74
C ASP A 68 -2.46 -5.14 14.32
N TYR A 69 -1.41 -4.36 14.16
CA TYR A 69 -0.94 -3.85 12.86
C TYR A 69 0.09 -4.76 12.20
N ALA A 70 0.33 -5.96 12.73
CA ALA A 70 1.24 -6.93 12.12
C ALA A 70 0.73 -7.36 10.74
N LEU A 71 1.64 -7.42 9.75
CA LEU A 71 1.31 -7.75 8.35
C LEU A 71 0.50 -9.03 8.16
N PRO A 72 0.70 -10.13 8.91
CA PRO A 72 -0.17 -11.30 8.78
C PRO A 72 -1.65 -11.01 9.07
N LYS A 73 -1.96 -10.15 10.06
CA LYS A 73 -3.33 -9.74 10.37
C LYS A 73 -3.91 -8.88 9.23
N ILE A 74 -3.11 -7.98 8.69
CA ILE A 74 -3.52 -7.08 7.59
C ILE A 74 -3.76 -7.86 6.29
N VAL A 75 -2.93 -8.86 6.00
CA VAL A 75 -3.17 -9.80 4.88
C VAL A 75 -4.49 -10.54 5.07
N GLY A 76 -4.77 -10.98 6.30
CA GLY A 76 -6.06 -11.57 6.68
C GLY A 76 -7.24 -10.62 6.44
N ASP A 77 -7.08 -9.32 6.68
CA ASP A 77 -8.13 -8.34 6.42
C ASP A 77 -8.50 -8.26 4.95
N VAL A 78 -7.51 -8.25 4.05
CA VAL A 78 -7.77 -8.21 2.61
C VAL A 78 -8.56 -9.44 2.16
N THR A 79 -8.15 -10.63 2.58
CA THR A 79 -8.89 -11.86 2.24
C THR A 79 -10.25 -11.92 2.90
N GLY A 80 -10.38 -11.44 4.14
CA GLY A 80 -11.65 -11.35 4.87
C GLY A 80 -12.64 -10.38 4.23
N ILE A 81 -12.18 -9.21 3.76
CA ILE A 81 -13.00 -8.26 3.00
C ILE A 81 -13.46 -8.91 1.69
N MET A 82 -12.58 -9.60 0.97
CA MET A 82 -12.96 -10.33 -0.24
C MET A 82 -14.03 -11.39 0.06
N ASP A 83 -13.89 -12.15 1.16
CA ASP A 83 -14.86 -13.17 1.56
C ASP A 83 -16.23 -12.56 1.89
N ALA A 84 -16.23 -11.47 2.68
CA ALA A 84 -17.45 -10.75 3.04
C ALA A 84 -18.20 -10.18 1.83
N LEU A 85 -17.48 -9.82 0.76
CA LEU A 85 -18.02 -9.32 -0.50
C LEU A 85 -18.31 -10.42 -1.54
N GLY A 86 -18.13 -11.70 -1.18
CA GLY A 86 -18.34 -12.84 -2.08
C GLY A 86 -17.32 -12.97 -3.22
N ILE A 87 -16.14 -12.33 -3.06
CA ILE A 87 -15.09 -12.29 -4.09
C ILE A 87 -14.14 -13.46 -3.88
N GLN A 88 -14.22 -14.46 -4.76
CA GLN A 88 -13.33 -15.63 -4.69
C GLN A 88 -11.93 -15.33 -5.21
N LYS A 89 -11.81 -14.52 -6.26
CA LYS A 89 -10.55 -14.16 -6.90
C LYS A 89 -10.63 -12.77 -7.51
N ALA A 90 -9.58 -11.97 -7.37
CA ALA A 90 -9.51 -10.60 -7.86
C ALA A 90 -8.14 -10.28 -8.46
N HIS A 91 -8.07 -9.22 -9.27
CA HIS A 91 -6.81 -8.49 -9.46
C HIS A 91 -6.48 -7.73 -8.19
N VAL A 92 -5.21 -7.66 -7.81
CA VAL A 92 -4.75 -6.93 -6.62
C VAL A 92 -3.74 -5.89 -7.03
N VAL A 93 -4.02 -4.64 -6.72
CA VAL A 93 -3.15 -3.49 -6.98
C VAL A 93 -2.80 -2.86 -5.65
N GLY A 94 -1.52 -2.68 -5.38
CA GLY A 94 -1.07 -2.06 -4.13
C GLY A 94 -0.03 -0.97 -4.35
N HIS A 95 -0.07 0.05 -3.51
CA HIS A 95 0.92 1.12 -3.46
C HIS A 95 1.50 1.23 -2.04
N ASP A 96 2.81 1.44 -1.91
CA ASP A 96 3.51 1.60 -0.62
C ASP A 96 3.22 0.43 0.34
N TRP A 97 2.69 0.63 1.54
CA TRP A 97 2.24 -0.45 2.43
C TRP A 97 1.24 -1.38 1.75
N GLY A 98 0.35 -0.83 0.93
CA GLY A 98 -0.59 -1.64 0.15
C GLY A 98 0.12 -2.59 -0.82
N ALA A 99 1.25 -2.20 -1.41
CA ALA A 99 2.05 -3.09 -2.24
C ALA A 99 2.77 -4.16 -1.39
N ALA A 100 3.28 -3.80 -0.22
CA ALA A 100 3.86 -4.77 0.71
C ALA A 100 2.84 -5.84 1.17
N VAL A 101 1.57 -5.46 1.31
CA VAL A 101 0.45 -6.36 1.58
C VAL A 101 0.09 -7.17 0.33
N ALA A 102 -0.04 -6.53 -0.83
CA ALA A 102 -0.40 -7.17 -2.10
C ALA A 102 0.56 -8.31 -2.47
N TRP A 103 1.88 -8.10 -2.33
CA TRP A 103 2.89 -9.15 -2.49
C TRP A 103 2.61 -10.37 -1.60
N ARG A 104 2.26 -10.11 -0.32
CA ARG A 104 1.99 -11.19 0.65
C ARG A 104 0.68 -11.91 0.34
N VAL A 105 -0.36 -11.19 -0.05
CA VAL A 105 -1.63 -11.82 -0.49
C VAL A 105 -1.36 -12.73 -1.68
N ALA A 106 -0.60 -12.26 -2.68
CA ALA A 106 -0.29 -13.05 -3.88
C ALA A 106 0.59 -14.28 -3.57
N ALA A 107 1.52 -14.16 -2.61
CA ALA A 107 2.41 -15.26 -2.23
C ALA A 107 1.73 -16.29 -1.31
N LEU A 108 0.89 -15.84 -0.36
CA LEU A 108 0.31 -16.70 0.69
C LEU A 108 -1.10 -17.21 0.37
N ALA A 109 -1.83 -16.51 -0.51
CA ALA A 109 -3.14 -16.88 -0.99
C ALA A 109 -3.23 -16.87 -2.53
N PRO A 110 -2.39 -17.65 -3.25
CA PRO A 110 -2.21 -17.54 -4.70
C PRO A 110 -3.51 -17.82 -5.49
N THR A 111 -4.43 -18.60 -4.94
CA THR A 111 -5.73 -18.85 -5.57
C THR A 111 -6.67 -17.65 -5.55
N ARG A 112 -6.39 -16.66 -4.71
CA ARG A 112 -7.20 -15.44 -4.54
C ARG A 112 -6.77 -14.31 -5.47
N VAL A 113 -5.56 -14.39 -6.07
CA VAL A 113 -5.00 -13.33 -6.91
C VAL A 113 -4.94 -13.77 -8.35
N ASP A 114 -5.56 -12.99 -9.22
CA ASP A 114 -5.54 -13.21 -10.66
C ASP A 114 -4.32 -12.56 -11.31
N HIS A 115 -4.18 -11.25 -11.13
CA HIS A 115 -3.00 -10.44 -11.50
C HIS A 115 -2.59 -9.59 -10.31
N LEU A 116 -1.29 -9.36 -10.18
CA LEU A 116 -0.72 -8.49 -9.16
C LEU A 116 -0.11 -7.24 -9.82
N VAL A 117 -0.42 -6.06 -9.29
CA VAL A 117 0.32 -4.84 -9.60
C VAL A 117 0.89 -4.27 -8.31
N ALA A 118 2.21 -4.17 -8.24
CA ALA A 118 2.92 -3.62 -7.09
C ALA A 118 3.60 -2.30 -7.46
N ILE A 119 3.22 -1.22 -6.78
CA ILE A 119 3.70 0.13 -7.08
C ILE A 119 4.62 0.59 -5.95
N SER A 120 5.79 1.07 -6.31
CA SER A 120 6.88 1.60 -5.48
C SER A 120 7.61 0.55 -4.63
N VAL A 121 6.95 -0.46 -4.08
CA VAL A 121 7.55 -1.46 -3.17
C VAL A 121 7.77 -2.80 -3.89
N GLY A 122 9.03 -3.24 -3.94
CA GLY A 122 9.39 -4.55 -4.47
C GLY A 122 9.05 -5.71 -3.53
N TYR A 123 9.26 -6.94 -4.03
CA TYR A 123 9.03 -8.17 -3.26
C TYR A 123 9.82 -8.17 -1.94
N PRO A 124 9.19 -8.52 -0.81
CA PRO A 124 9.83 -8.47 0.51
C PRO A 124 11.09 -9.33 0.61
N GLY A 125 12.18 -8.72 1.10
CA GLY A 125 13.44 -9.43 1.35
C GLY A 125 14.31 -9.68 0.11
N VAL A 126 13.88 -9.31 -1.10
CA VAL A 126 14.66 -9.54 -2.32
C VAL A 126 15.88 -8.62 -2.45
N ALA A 127 15.84 -7.44 -1.83
CA ALA A 127 16.91 -6.45 -1.95
C ALA A 127 18.23 -6.88 -1.26
N GLY A 128 18.14 -7.74 -0.25
CA GLY A 128 19.23 -8.02 0.68
C GLY A 128 19.37 -6.93 1.75
N PRO A 129 20.54 -6.82 2.43
CA PRO A 129 20.80 -5.75 3.39
C PRO A 129 20.62 -4.36 2.76
N PRO A 130 20.09 -3.37 3.50
CA PRO A 130 19.87 -2.04 2.97
C PRO A 130 21.20 -1.34 2.66
N THR A 131 21.24 -0.62 1.54
CA THR A 131 22.35 0.29 1.22
C THR A 131 22.29 1.57 2.05
N LEU A 132 23.38 2.34 2.10
CA LEU A 132 23.38 3.65 2.77
C LEU A 132 22.30 4.58 2.19
N GLU A 133 22.13 4.59 0.86
CA GLU A 133 21.08 5.35 0.20
C GLU A 133 19.69 4.93 0.70
N ALA A 134 19.42 3.63 0.76
CA ALA A 134 18.15 3.12 1.26
C ALA A 134 17.88 3.52 2.72
N LEU A 135 18.91 3.51 3.57
CA LEU A 135 18.82 3.97 4.97
C LEU A 135 18.56 5.46 5.05
N GLN A 136 19.26 6.27 4.24
CA GLN A 136 19.06 7.71 4.19
C GLN A 136 17.65 8.08 3.73
N LYS A 137 17.14 7.43 2.68
CA LYS A 137 15.77 7.65 2.19
C LYS A 137 14.71 7.22 3.20
N SER A 138 14.98 6.20 4.01
CA SER A 138 14.02 5.62 4.95
C SER A 138 14.22 6.03 6.42
N TRP A 139 14.99 7.10 6.69
CA TRP A 139 15.31 7.59 8.04
C TRP A 139 14.06 7.79 8.93
N TYR A 140 12.96 8.25 8.34
CA TYR A 140 11.69 8.49 9.04
C TYR A 140 11.14 7.25 9.73
N ARG A 141 11.47 6.05 9.23
CA ARG A 141 11.03 4.78 9.84
C ARG A 141 11.58 4.63 11.26
N LEU A 142 12.79 5.13 11.52
CA LEU A 142 13.37 5.14 12.88
C LEU A 142 12.66 6.17 13.76
N LEU A 143 12.38 7.36 13.23
CA LEU A 143 11.59 8.36 13.96
C LEU A 143 10.24 7.81 14.40
N PHE A 144 9.53 7.11 13.53
CA PHE A 144 8.20 6.56 13.79
C PHE A 144 8.17 5.49 14.89
N GLN A 145 9.33 4.95 15.29
CA GLN A 145 9.41 4.00 16.41
C GLN A 145 9.25 4.66 17.79
N PHE A 146 9.49 5.97 17.91
CA PHE A 146 9.41 6.68 19.19
C PHE A 146 7.95 7.04 19.50
N ASP A 147 7.29 6.16 20.26
CA ASP A 147 5.89 6.32 20.67
C ASP A 147 5.66 7.61 21.44
N GLY A 148 4.61 8.35 21.12
CA GLY A 148 4.27 9.66 21.65
C GLY A 148 5.18 10.79 21.13
N VAL A 149 6.48 10.54 20.98
CA VAL A 149 7.45 11.55 20.48
C VAL A 149 7.27 11.79 18.99
N ALA A 150 7.11 10.73 18.20
CA ALA A 150 6.92 10.86 16.75
C ALA A 150 5.62 11.61 16.43
N GLU A 151 4.54 11.29 17.14
CA GLU A 151 3.24 11.96 16.98
C GLU A 151 3.33 13.45 17.30
N ASP A 152 3.95 13.80 18.44
CA ASP A 152 4.12 15.19 18.84
C ASP A 152 4.96 15.98 17.82
N LEU A 153 6.09 15.41 17.37
CA LEU A 153 6.94 16.05 16.36
C LEU A 153 6.22 16.24 15.02
N ILE A 154 5.45 15.26 14.59
CA ILE A 154 4.71 15.30 13.32
C ILE A 154 3.61 16.37 13.35
N GLN A 155 2.87 16.46 14.46
CA GLN A 155 1.75 17.41 14.61
C GLN A 155 2.21 18.84 14.91
N ARG A 156 3.41 19.00 15.47
CA ARG A 156 3.96 20.29 15.90
C ARG A 156 4.06 21.28 14.74
N ASN A 157 3.87 22.56 15.04
CA ASN A 157 3.99 23.66 14.08
C ASN A 157 3.09 23.48 12.84
N GLY A 158 1.86 23.02 13.03
CA GLY A 158 0.90 22.84 11.92
C GLY A 158 1.34 21.76 10.93
N TRP A 159 1.78 20.62 11.45
CA TRP A 159 2.21 19.45 10.64
C TRP A 159 3.46 19.73 9.78
N TYR A 160 4.31 20.66 10.24
CA TYR A 160 5.49 21.05 9.48
C TYR A 160 6.35 19.86 9.06
N LEU A 161 6.68 18.95 10.02
CA LEU A 161 7.53 17.80 9.72
C LEU A 161 6.89 16.84 8.71
N LEU A 162 5.57 16.64 8.78
CA LEU A 162 4.86 15.83 7.78
C LEU A 162 4.91 16.49 6.40
N ARG A 163 4.75 17.80 6.35
CA ARG A 163 4.85 18.57 5.09
C ARG A 163 6.22 18.42 4.43
N GLU A 164 7.28 18.57 5.22
CA GLU A 164 8.67 18.38 4.73
C GLU A 164 8.90 16.92 4.30
N LEU A 165 8.43 15.97 5.11
CA LEU A 165 8.57 14.54 4.80
C LEU A 165 7.89 14.19 3.49
N LEU A 166 6.68 14.68 3.24
CA LEU A 166 5.91 14.36 2.04
C LEU A 166 6.25 15.27 0.85
N GLN A 167 7.09 16.29 1.06
CA GLN A 167 7.33 17.38 0.10
C GLN A 167 6.02 17.93 -0.46
N GLY A 168 5.01 18.02 0.40
CA GLY A 168 3.63 18.22 0.05
C GLY A 168 3.09 19.59 0.42
N GLY A 169 2.07 19.98 -0.32
CA GLY A 169 1.23 21.15 -0.08
C GLY A 169 -0.07 21.01 -0.88
N GLY A 170 -0.97 21.98 -0.71
CA GLY A 170 -2.25 21.98 -1.40
C GLY A 170 -3.22 20.91 -0.90
N GLU A 171 -4.25 20.64 -1.71
CA GLU A 171 -5.41 19.82 -1.31
C GLU A 171 -5.07 18.40 -0.86
N GLU A 172 -4.04 17.76 -1.45
CA GLU A 172 -3.62 16.41 -1.04
C GLU A 172 -3.09 16.42 0.39
N PHE A 173 -2.20 17.37 0.69
CA PHE A 173 -1.65 17.51 2.03
C PHE A 173 -2.74 17.82 3.06
N ASP A 174 -3.68 18.70 2.72
CA ASP A 174 -4.79 19.06 3.59
C ASP A 174 -5.69 17.85 3.88
N ARG A 175 -5.89 16.95 2.89
CA ARG A 175 -6.56 15.65 3.09
C ARG A 175 -5.80 14.74 4.04
N TYR A 176 -4.49 14.64 3.91
CA TYR A 176 -3.66 13.84 4.82
C TYR A 176 -3.77 14.36 6.26
N VAL A 177 -3.66 15.67 6.44
CA VAL A 177 -3.81 16.30 7.75
C VAL A 177 -5.20 16.05 8.33
N ALA A 178 -6.25 16.23 7.54
CA ALA A 178 -7.62 15.99 7.99
C ALA A 178 -7.81 14.54 8.47
N ASN A 179 -7.34 13.55 7.71
CA ASN A 179 -7.44 12.14 8.09
C ASN A 179 -6.59 11.78 9.31
N LEU A 180 -5.34 12.28 9.38
CA LEU A 180 -4.42 11.97 10.47
C LEU A 180 -4.74 12.73 11.77
N SER A 181 -5.51 13.83 11.70
CA SER A 181 -5.99 14.59 12.86
C SER A 181 -7.16 13.91 13.58
N GLU A 182 -7.82 12.93 12.96
CA GLU A 182 -8.86 12.16 13.62
C GLU A 182 -8.30 11.42 14.86
N PRO A 183 -9.10 11.28 15.95
CA PRO A 183 -8.61 10.64 17.17
C PRO A 183 -8.00 9.26 16.93
N GLY A 184 -6.74 9.09 17.33
CA GLY A 184 -5.99 7.84 17.20
C GLY A 184 -5.48 7.52 15.78
N ALA A 185 -5.82 8.32 14.77
CA ALA A 185 -5.47 8.03 13.37
C ALA A 185 -3.96 8.07 13.11
N LEU A 186 -3.26 9.08 13.63
CA LEU A 186 -1.81 9.18 13.49
C LEU A 186 -1.10 8.02 14.20
N ILE A 187 -1.53 7.69 15.44
CA ILE A 187 -0.99 6.55 16.20
C ILE A 187 -1.17 5.25 15.40
N ALA A 188 -2.39 5.00 14.92
CA ALA A 188 -2.70 3.82 14.10
C ALA A 188 -1.83 3.77 12.84
N ALA A 189 -1.60 4.93 12.22
CA ALA A 189 -0.75 5.04 11.04
C ALA A 189 0.71 4.68 11.33
N LEU A 190 1.26 5.14 12.45
CA LEU A 190 2.64 4.85 12.86
C LEU A 190 2.79 3.42 13.39
N ASN A 191 1.74 2.83 13.95
CA ASN A 191 1.74 1.45 14.41
C ASN A 191 2.00 0.42 13.29
N TRP A 192 1.70 0.74 12.03
CA TRP A 192 2.13 -0.08 10.89
C TRP A 192 3.66 -0.22 10.83
N TYR A 193 4.38 0.88 11.10
CA TYR A 193 5.84 0.87 11.12
C TYR A 193 6.38 0.18 12.38
N ARG A 194 5.80 0.46 13.55
CA ARG A 194 6.19 -0.15 14.84
C ARG A 194 6.02 -1.66 14.84
N ALA A 195 4.92 -2.16 14.29
CA ALA A 195 4.63 -3.60 14.24
C ALA A 195 5.52 -4.37 13.26
N ASN A 196 5.96 -3.73 12.16
CA ASN A 196 6.54 -4.47 11.03
C ASN A 196 7.99 -4.11 10.69
N LEU A 197 8.47 -2.97 11.16
CA LEU A 197 9.81 -2.47 10.88
C LEU A 197 10.53 -2.01 12.16
N PRO A 198 10.49 -2.81 13.26
CA PRO A 198 11.17 -2.42 14.49
C PRO A 198 12.69 -2.37 14.27
N PRO A 199 13.43 -1.53 15.02
CA PRO A 199 14.85 -1.25 14.78
C PRO A 199 15.75 -2.48 14.83
N ASP A 200 15.43 -3.48 15.65
CA ASP A 200 16.13 -4.74 15.76
C ASP A 200 16.05 -5.60 14.48
N ARG A 201 15.07 -5.34 13.62
CA ARG A 201 14.90 -6.02 12.33
C ARG A 201 15.43 -5.24 11.15
N LEU A 202 15.93 -4.01 11.36
CA LEU A 202 16.37 -3.14 10.26
C LEU A 202 17.45 -3.79 9.38
N LEU A 203 18.37 -4.52 10.00
CA LEU A 203 19.44 -5.25 9.31
C LEU A 203 19.24 -6.78 9.38
N GLY A 204 18.14 -7.21 9.97
CA GLY A 204 17.82 -8.62 10.13
C GLY A 204 17.25 -9.26 8.85
N PRO A 205 17.22 -10.59 8.80
CA PRO A 205 16.60 -11.30 7.70
C PRO A 205 15.09 -11.07 7.66
N VAL A 206 14.57 -10.81 6.48
CA VAL A 206 13.11 -10.82 6.25
C VAL A 206 12.67 -12.27 6.11
N PRO A 207 11.62 -12.71 6.84
CA PRO A 207 11.10 -14.07 6.69
C PRO A 207 10.81 -14.38 5.21
N PRO A 208 11.23 -15.55 4.70
CA PRO A 208 11.00 -15.91 3.31
C PRO A 208 9.51 -16.06 3.01
N LEU A 209 9.11 -15.59 1.85
CA LEU A 209 7.77 -15.80 1.29
C LEU A 209 7.86 -16.73 0.08
N PRO A 210 6.79 -17.51 -0.22
CA PRO A 210 6.71 -18.27 -1.45
C PRO A 210 6.75 -17.38 -2.69
N PRO A 211 7.31 -17.83 -3.82
CA PRO A 211 7.25 -17.10 -5.07
C PRO A 211 5.80 -16.80 -5.50
N VAL A 212 5.61 -15.70 -6.23
CA VAL A 212 4.30 -15.31 -6.76
C VAL A 212 4.06 -15.98 -8.11
N ALA A 213 2.98 -16.74 -8.22
CA ALA A 213 2.61 -17.43 -9.45
C ALA A 213 1.72 -16.57 -10.39
N ALA A 214 1.02 -15.57 -9.84
CA ALA A 214 0.18 -14.69 -10.64
C ALA A 214 1.00 -13.85 -11.61
N PRO A 215 0.50 -13.55 -12.83
CA PRO A 215 1.06 -12.50 -13.66
C PRO A 215 1.22 -11.22 -12.86
N THR A 216 2.43 -10.63 -12.87
CA THR A 216 2.77 -9.53 -11.99
C THR A 216 3.40 -8.37 -12.76
N MET A 217 2.91 -7.17 -12.48
CA MET A 217 3.53 -5.92 -12.94
C MET A 217 4.09 -5.13 -11.75
N GLY A 218 5.39 -4.83 -11.81
CA GLY A 218 6.06 -3.87 -10.93
C GLY A 218 6.07 -2.48 -11.57
N VAL A 219 5.70 -1.45 -10.82
CA VAL A 219 5.75 -0.06 -11.28
C VAL A 219 6.60 0.76 -10.32
N PHE A 220 7.56 1.54 -10.84
CA PHE A 220 8.45 2.36 -10.03
C PHE A 220 8.66 3.75 -10.63
N GLY A 221 8.49 4.77 -9.80
CA GLY A 221 8.80 6.15 -10.16
C GLY A 221 10.26 6.49 -9.83
N THR A 222 11.04 6.96 -10.81
CA THR A 222 12.50 7.14 -10.66
C THR A 222 12.90 8.28 -9.72
N ALA A 223 11.98 9.20 -9.44
CA ALA A 223 12.16 10.28 -8.48
C ALA A 223 11.59 9.94 -7.08
N ASP A 224 11.39 8.65 -6.76
CA ASP A 224 10.93 8.21 -5.44
C ASP A 224 11.94 8.62 -4.35
N LEU A 225 11.46 9.38 -3.35
CA LEU A 225 12.28 9.93 -2.28
C LEU A 225 12.48 8.98 -1.09
N TYR A 226 11.68 7.92 -1.01
CA TYR A 226 11.61 7.03 0.16
C TYR A 226 12.18 5.65 -0.10
N LEU A 227 12.15 5.21 -1.35
CA LEU A 227 12.53 3.87 -1.77
C LEU A 227 13.58 3.91 -2.86
N THR A 228 14.26 2.77 -3.03
CA THR A 228 15.21 2.55 -4.11
C THR A 228 14.68 1.56 -5.12
N GLU A 229 14.96 1.77 -6.38
CA GLU A 229 14.48 0.96 -7.51
C GLU A 229 14.95 -0.52 -7.44
N GLY A 230 16.12 -0.75 -6.82
CA GLY A 230 16.78 -2.05 -6.86
C GLY A 230 15.94 -3.22 -6.32
N ALA A 231 15.09 -2.98 -5.31
CA ALA A 231 14.18 -4.01 -4.81
C ALA A 231 13.12 -4.39 -5.85
N MET A 232 12.57 -3.39 -6.56
CA MET A 232 11.56 -3.61 -7.59
C MET A 232 12.14 -4.42 -8.76
N VAL A 233 13.30 -4.04 -9.27
CA VAL A 233 13.98 -4.75 -10.36
C VAL A 233 14.29 -6.22 -9.98
N LYS A 234 14.80 -6.45 -8.77
CA LYS A 234 15.11 -7.80 -8.27
C LYS A 234 13.87 -8.66 -8.03
N SER A 235 12.68 -8.07 -7.95
CA SER A 235 11.41 -8.78 -7.72
C SER A 235 11.10 -9.79 -8.82
N ALA A 236 11.61 -9.59 -10.04
CA ALA A 236 11.52 -10.55 -11.14
C ALA A 236 11.93 -11.97 -10.73
N SER A 237 12.95 -12.11 -9.88
CA SER A 237 13.46 -13.41 -9.40
C SER A 237 12.51 -14.15 -8.45
N LYS A 238 11.44 -13.49 -8.00
CA LYS A 238 10.44 -14.00 -7.06
C LYS A 238 9.06 -14.20 -7.69
N VAL A 239 8.95 -13.99 -9.00
CA VAL A 239 7.74 -14.22 -9.77
C VAL A 239 7.97 -15.40 -10.69
N THR A 240 7.15 -16.45 -10.57
CA THR A 240 7.20 -17.64 -11.44
C THR A 240 6.22 -17.53 -12.60
N GLY A 241 5.23 -16.62 -12.50
CA GLY A 241 4.35 -16.24 -13.60
C GLY A 241 5.00 -15.19 -14.53
N PRO A 242 4.24 -14.66 -15.49
CA PRO A 242 4.69 -13.53 -16.31
C PRO A 242 5.07 -12.33 -15.45
N TRP A 243 6.22 -11.74 -15.75
CA TRP A 243 6.72 -10.53 -15.09
C TRP A 243 6.82 -9.38 -16.09
N ARG A 244 6.28 -8.21 -15.70
CA ARG A 244 6.39 -6.94 -16.41
C ARG A 244 6.93 -5.88 -15.47
N TYR A 245 7.87 -5.06 -15.92
CA TYR A 245 8.40 -3.95 -15.14
C TYR A 245 8.21 -2.64 -15.90
N GLU A 246 7.61 -1.66 -15.24
CA GLU A 246 7.36 -0.33 -15.75
C GLU A 246 8.09 0.72 -14.91
N ARG A 247 9.00 1.41 -15.56
CA ARG A 247 9.82 2.46 -15.00
C ARG A 247 9.30 3.82 -15.46
N LEU A 248 8.79 4.63 -14.52
CA LEU A 248 8.20 5.93 -14.81
C LEU A 248 9.23 7.04 -14.52
N GLU A 249 9.78 7.60 -15.58
CA GLU A 249 10.86 8.59 -15.50
C GLU A 249 10.37 9.91 -14.90
N GLY A 250 11.10 10.43 -13.89
CA GLY A 250 10.79 11.69 -13.21
C GLY A 250 9.55 11.67 -12.31
N VAL A 251 8.87 10.52 -12.18
CA VAL A 251 7.71 10.34 -11.30
C VAL A 251 8.19 10.01 -9.89
N GLY A 252 7.59 10.64 -8.88
CA GLY A 252 7.89 10.41 -7.47
C GLY A 252 7.16 9.18 -6.90
N HIS A 253 7.09 9.12 -5.57
CA HIS A 253 6.53 7.99 -4.84
C HIS A 253 5.04 7.77 -5.08
N PHE A 254 4.26 8.86 -5.09
CA PHE A 254 2.79 8.78 -5.19
C PHE A 254 2.34 8.63 -6.64
N VAL A 255 2.81 7.57 -7.30
CA VAL A 255 2.49 7.25 -8.71
C VAL A 255 0.99 7.33 -9.02
N PRO A 256 0.06 6.83 -8.16
CA PRO A 256 -1.38 6.89 -8.45
C PRO A 256 -1.92 8.31 -8.61
N LEU A 257 -1.24 9.31 -8.02
CA LEU A 257 -1.60 10.73 -8.10
C LEU A 257 -0.75 11.48 -9.13
N GLN A 258 0.58 11.29 -9.06
CA GLN A 258 1.54 12.07 -9.85
C GLN A 258 1.59 11.67 -11.33
N ALA A 259 1.22 10.42 -11.63
CA ALA A 259 1.21 9.86 -12.98
C ALA A 259 -0.09 9.08 -13.24
N ALA A 260 -1.24 9.64 -12.81
CA ALA A 260 -2.53 8.96 -12.82
C ALA A 260 -2.89 8.41 -14.22
N ASP A 261 -2.77 9.21 -15.27
CA ASP A 261 -3.12 8.80 -16.62
C ASP A 261 -2.19 7.70 -17.16
N GLN A 262 -0.88 7.79 -16.85
CA GLN A 262 0.08 6.76 -17.25
C GLN A 262 -0.24 5.45 -16.51
N LEU A 263 -0.49 5.50 -15.20
CA LEU A 263 -0.86 4.33 -14.41
C LEU A 263 -2.18 3.72 -14.90
N ASN A 264 -3.19 4.55 -15.18
CA ASN A 264 -4.47 4.08 -15.71
C ASN A 264 -4.28 3.29 -17.01
N LYS A 265 -3.49 3.82 -17.94
CA LYS A 265 -3.16 3.12 -19.20
C LYS A 265 -2.47 1.78 -18.95
N LEU A 266 -1.50 1.73 -18.05
CA LEU A 266 -0.80 0.51 -17.68
C LEU A 266 -1.73 -0.53 -17.05
N LEU A 267 -2.63 -0.11 -16.16
CA LEU A 267 -3.62 -1.00 -15.55
C LEU A 267 -4.59 -1.58 -16.58
N LEU A 268 -5.12 -0.73 -17.46
CA LEU A 268 -6.06 -1.15 -18.50
C LEU A 268 -5.43 -2.07 -19.55
N ASP A 269 -4.14 -1.93 -19.82
CA ASP A 269 -3.38 -2.80 -20.71
C ASP A 269 -2.99 -4.14 -20.07
N PHE A 270 -2.78 -4.15 -18.76
CA PHE A 270 -2.29 -5.34 -18.05
C PHE A 270 -3.38 -6.20 -17.42
N LEU A 271 -4.49 -5.61 -16.98
CA LEU A 271 -5.57 -6.32 -16.28
C LEU A 271 -6.63 -6.78 -17.28
N PRO A 272 -6.80 -8.08 -17.53
CA PRO A 272 -7.83 -8.55 -18.44
C PRO A 272 -9.21 -8.48 -17.76
N PRO A 273 -10.26 -7.97 -18.45
CA PRO A 273 -11.63 -8.18 -18.02
C PRO A 273 -11.98 -9.66 -18.16
N ARG A 274 -12.86 -10.16 -17.27
CA ARG A 274 -13.39 -11.55 -17.34
C ARG A 274 -14.79 -11.57 -17.89
#